data_64a10550918fa37481e24a4aa50f43d6
#
_entry.id   64a10550918fa37481e24a4aa50f43d6
#
_cell.length_a   1.000
_cell.length_b   1.000
_cell.length_c   1.000
_cell.angle_alpha   90.00
_cell.angle_beta   90.00
_cell.angle_gamma   90.00
#
_symmetry.space_group_name_H-M   'P 1'
#
loop_
_entity.id
_entity.type
_entity.pdbx_description
1 polymer ?
#
loop_
_entity_poly.entity_id
_entity_poly.type
_entity_poly.pdbx_seq_one_letter_code
_entity_poly.pdbx_strand_id
1 'polypeptide(L)'
;MKRQTVAKLILRPSLCKGLVGLFALLLPFITAGAQERCHYTTADSACVVKLLASSDVPKEQGRDVLYFARKFLGLPYVAHTLELFPDDERLVLNTRELDCTTYVDVVVALTLCHRRGETTFAQYVHQLHQQRYWDGKCDGYPSRIHYFSDWIRDNSRLGYASEVQAPRPPFSAIQTLKVNYMTQHPKQYVSLDRHPEYLPTIARQERELTGKKFRYIPTAQLLNTETVRGAVHDGDIIGIVTQAPGLDIAHLGIAVWHDDGLHMIDASSLQKKVVEETITLKQYLQRRKNALGIRVIRLK
;
A
#
# COMPACT_ATOMS: atom_id res chain seq x y z
N MET A 1 -68.88 69.71 9.91
CA MET A 1 -69.82 68.58 10.07
C MET A 1 -69.38 67.44 9.18
N LYS A 2 -68.82 66.39 9.73
CA LYS A 2 -68.77 65.01 9.17
C LYS A 2 -68.10 64.11 10.24
N ARG A 3 -68.86 63.13 10.63
CA ARG A 3 -68.54 62.21 11.72
C ARG A 3 -67.39 61.25 11.28
N GLN A 4 -66.42 61.09 12.14
CA GLN A 4 -65.42 60.06 12.05
C GLN A 4 -65.86 58.76 12.77
N THR A 5 -65.93 57.72 12.01
CA THR A 5 -66.24 56.37 12.51
C THR A 5 -64.90 55.67 12.88
N VAL A 6 -64.76 55.32 14.14
CA VAL A 6 -63.57 54.59 14.66
C VAL A 6 -63.77 53.09 14.48
N ALA A 7 -62.95 52.45 13.67
CA ALA A 7 -62.95 51.01 13.51
C ALA A 7 -61.96 50.41 14.54
N LYS A 8 -62.44 49.50 15.41
CA LYS A 8 -61.64 48.69 16.32
C LYS A 8 -60.88 47.60 15.59
N LEU A 9 -59.55 47.67 15.65
CA LEU A 9 -58.66 46.63 15.15
C LEU A 9 -58.48 45.54 16.21
N ILE A 10 -58.93 44.33 15.94
CA ILE A 10 -58.75 43.17 16.82
C ILE A 10 -57.42 42.53 16.42
N LEU A 11 -56.43 42.58 17.30
CA LEU A 11 -55.17 41.83 17.17
C LEU A 11 -55.40 40.34 17.47
N ARG A 12 -55.12 39.47 16.49
CA ARG A 12 -54.98 38.02 16.70
C ARG A 12 -53.52 37.71 17.01
N PRO A 13 -53.17 36.86 17.98
CA PRO A 13 -51.82 36.45 18.20
C PRO A 13 -51.39 35.41 17.13
N SER A 14 -50.31 35.70 16.41
CA SER A 14 -49.65 34.80 15.47
C SER A 14 -48.80 33.80 16.27
N LEU A 15 -49.10 32.51 16.16
CA LEU A 15 -48.27 31.42 16.64
C LEU A 15 -47.02 31.31 15.73
N CYS A 16 -45.88 31.77 16.23
CA CYS A 16 -44.58 31.38 15.68
C CYS A 16 -44.30 29.92 16.01
N LYS A 17 -44.51 29.02 15.04
CA LYS A 17 -43.99 27.68 15.09
C LYS A 17 -42.48 27.76 14.83
N GLY A 18 -41.67 27.64 15.86
CA GLY A 18 -40.22 27.47 15.76
C GLY A 18 -39.90 26.14 15.07
N LEU A 19 -39.30 26.26 13.90
CA LEU A 19 -38.68 25.14 13.19
C LEU A 19 -37.38 24.80 13.90
N VAL A 20 -37.38 23.81 14.81
CA VAL A 20 -36.17 23.23 15.38
C VAL A 20 -35.55 22.38 14.28
N GLY A 21 -34.58 22.97 13.57
CA GLY A 21 -33.75 22.25 12.61
C GLY A 21 -32.92 21.21 13.36
N LEU A 22 -33.31 19.95 13.22
CA LEU A 22 -32.53 18.80 13.67
C LEU A 22 -31.32 18.71 12.74
N PHE A 23 -30.17 19.31 13.13
CA PHE A 23 -28.88 19.05 12.52
C PHE A 23 -28.47 17.62 12.91
N ALA A 24 -28.87 16.65 12.10
CA ALA A 24 -28.33 15.31 12.18
C ALA A 24 -26.84 15.39 11.80
N LEU A 25 -25.95 15.36 12.80
CA LEU A 25 -24.54 15.06 12.62
C LEU A 25 -24.44 13.69 11.96
N LEU A 26 -24.26 13.67 10.64
CA LEU A 26 -23.82 12.50 9.89
C LEU A 26 -22.36 12.20 10.34
N LEU A 27 -22.20 11.55 11.49
CA LEU A 27 -20.99 10.82 11.78
C LEU A 27 -20.88 9.73 10.70
N PRO A 28 -19.74 9.62 9.98
CA PRO A 28 -19.55 8.49 9.09
C PRO A 28 -19.64 7.22 9.96
N PHE A 29 -20.66 6.42 9.76
CA PHE A 29 -20.70 5.05 10.25
C PHE A 29 -19.54 4.31 9.56
N ILE A 30 -18.36 4.32 10.19
CA ILE A 30 -17.32 3.32 9.91
C ILE A 30 -17.97 2.02 10.34
N THR A 31 -18.30 1.19 9.36
CA THR A 31 -18.95 -0.08 9.60
C THR A 31 -18.08 -0.88 10.57
N ALA A 32 -18.60 -1.19 11.74
CA ALA A 32 -17.97 -2.02 12.77
C ALA A 32 -17.42 -3.34 12.20
N GLY A 33 -17.96 -3.81 11.08
CA GLY A 33 -17.56 -5.02 10.40
C GLY A 33 -16.12 -5.07 9.85
N ALA A 34 -15.49 -3.93 9.49
CA ALA A 34 -14.11 -3.93 9.02
C ALA A 34 -13.11 -4.06 10.19
N GLN A 35 -13.44 -3.52 11.35
CA GLN A 35 -12.58 -3.57 12.54
C GLN A 35 -12.63 -4.94 13.22
N GLU A 36 -13.75 -5.65 13.16
CA GLU A 36 -13.93 -7.01 13.71
C GLU A 36 -13.07 -8.06 12.98
N ARG A 37 -12.70 -7.81 11.71
CA ARG A 37 -11.86 -8.70 10.90
C ARG A 37 -10.39 -8.30 10.85
N CYS A 38 -9.93 -7.36 11.68
CA CYS A 38 -8.53 -6.95 11.76
C CYS A 38 -7.85 -7.60 12.98
N HIS A 39 -6.77 -8.32 12.73
CA HIS A 39 -5.91 -8.89 13.76
C HIS A 39 -4.71 -7.97 13.99
N TYR A 40 -4.54 -7.49 15.21
CA TYR A 40 -3.43 -6.62 15.65
C TYR A 40 -3.27 -6.70 17.17
N THR A 41 -2.14 -6.21 17.66
CA THR A 41 -1.92 -6.04 19.10
C THR A 41 -2.08 -4.57 19.51
N THR A 42 -2.22 -4.32 20.81
CA THR A 42 -2.22 -2.95 21.36
C THR A 42 -0.94 -2.20 21.02
N ALA A 43 0.21 -2.90 20.94
CA ALA A 43 1.47 -2.30 20.54
C ALA A 43 1.44 -1.83 19.07
N ASP A 44 0.81 -2.58 18.17
CA ASP A 44 0.67 -2.20 16.77
C ASP A 44 -0.20 -0.94 16.61
N SER A 45 -1.37 -0.91 17.26
CA SER A 45 -2.24 0.27 17.19
C SER A 45 -1.60 1.51 17.81
N ALA A 46 -0.91 1.38 18.93
CA ALA A 46 -0.17 2.46 19.55
C ALA A 46 0.97 2.99 18.67
N CYS A 47 1.71 2.08 18.01
CA CYS A 47 2.76 2.44 17.05
C CYS A 47 2.19 3.27 15.90
N VAL A 48 1.12 2.82 15.26
CA VAL A 48 0.47 3.52 14.15
C VAL A 48 0.00 4.91 14.56
N VAL A 49 -0.76 5.02 15.66
CA VAL A 49 -1.28 6.31 16.14
C VAL A 49 -0.14 7.28 16.45
N LYS A 50 0.93 6.80 17.12
CA LYS A 50 2.11 7.61 17.41
C LYS A 50 2.77 8.13 16.14
N LEU A 51 2.91 7.30 15.11
CA LEU A 51 3.53 7.69 13.85
C LEU A 51 2.67 8.70 13.07
N LEU A 52 1.35 8.51 13.02
CA LEU A 52 0.43 9.43 12.36
C LEU A 52 0.30 10.77 13.08
N ALA A 53 0.50 10.81 14.39
CA ALA A 53 0.48 12.04 15.19
C ALA A 53 1.80 12.82 15.14
N SER A 54 2.83 12.32 14.42
CA SER A 54 4.14 12.99 14.37
C SER A 54 4.08 14.28 13.57
N SER A 55 4.55 15.37 14.18
CA SER A 55 4.71 16.69 13.52
C SER A 55 5.95 16.78 12.64
N ASP A 56 6.89 15.83 12.75
CA ASP A 56 8.22 15.89 12.16
C ASP A 56 8.26 15.26 10.75
N VAL A 57 7.10 14.80 10.24
CA VAL A 57 7.03 14.22 8.90
C VAL A 57 7.27 15.29 7.85
N PRO A 58 8.27 15.13 6.97
CA PRO A 58 8.53 16.09 5.89
C PRO A 58 7.33 16.20 4.95
N LYS A 59 7.05 17.40 4.47
CA LYS A 59 5.97 17.64 3.49
C LYS A 59 6.37 17.34 2.06
N GLU A 60 7.67 17.20 1.80
CA GLU A 60 8.19 16.90 0.47
C GLU A 60 7.89 15.45 0.09
N GLN A 61 7.34 15.28 -1.11
CA GLN A 61 7.05 13.96 -1.66
C GLN A 61 8.33 13.11 -1.75
N GLY A 62 8.25 11.88 -1.27
CA GLY A 62 9.37 10.96 -1.18
C GLY A 62 10.11 11.05 0.17
N ARG A 63 10.33 12.24 0.72
CA ARG A 63 10.91 12.38 2.07
C ARG A 63 9.96 11.93 3.17
N ASP A 64 8.65 12.14 2.99
CA ASP A 64 7.61 11.58 3.86
C ASP A 64 7.62 10.05 3.85
N VAL A 65 7.78 9.43 2.68
CA VAL A 65 7.94 7.97 2.55
C VAL A 65 9.18 7.49 3.27
N LEU A 66 10.35 8.13 3.05
CA LEU A 66 11.59 7.77 3.73
C LEU A 66 11.51 7.97 5.25
N TYR A 67 10.80 9.00 5.71
CA TYR A 67 10.56 9.20 7.13
C TYR A 67 9.89 7.96 7.76
N PHE A 68 8.77 7.51 7.18
CA PHE A 68 8.07 6.33 7.69
C PHE A 68 8.89 5.04 7.49
N ALA A 69 9.53 4.89 6.34
CA ALA A 69 10.38 3.74 6.04
C ALA A 69 11.47 3.53 7.11
N ARG A 70 12.14 4.60 7.52
CA ARG A 70 13.22 4.58 8.53
C ARG A 70 12.74 4.32 9.95
N LYS A 71 11.44 4.50 10.27
CA LYS A 71 10.89 4.18 11.59
C LYS A 71 10.91 2.69 11.91
N PHE A 72 11.06 1.84 10.91
CA PHE A 72 11.06 0.39 11.03
C PHE A 72 12.47 -0.24 10.95
N LEU A 73 13.53 0.57 10.81
CA LEU A 73 14.92 0.07 10.76
C LEU A 73 15.24 -0.76 12.00
N GLY A 74 15.85 -1.92 11.76
CA GLY A 74 16.26 -2.86 12.81
C GLY A 74 15.17 -3.85 13.25
N LEU A 75 13.91 -3.67 12.84
CA LEU A 75 12.85 -4.64 13.13
C LEU A 75 13.13 -5.99 12.46
N PRO A 76 12.77 -7.11 13.12
CA PRO A 76 13.02 -8.44 12.58
C PRO A 76 12.30 -8.68 11.26
N TYR A 77 12.99 -9.37 10.33
CA TYR A 77 12.36 -9.98 9.17
C TYR A 77 11.68 -11.29 9.56
N VAL A 78 10.38 -11.38 9.34
CA VAL A 78 9.62 -12.63 9.55
C VAL A 78 8.72 -12.84 8.33
N ALA A 79 8.90 -13.97 7.65
CA ALA A 79 8.07 -14.34 6.50
C ALA A 79 6.70 -14.88 6.98
N HIS A 80 5.72 -14.85 6.08
CA HIS A 80 4.38 -15.45 6.29
C HIS A 80 3.58 -14.84 7.44
N THR A 81 3.84 -13.61 7.84
CA THR A 81 3.10 -12.93 8.91
C THR A 81 1.62 -12.72 8.57
N LEU A 82 1.22 -12.85 7.31
CA LEU A 82 -0.18 -12.76 6.86
C LEU A 82 -0.93 -14.10 6.87
N GLU A 83 -0.23 -15.23 7.08
CA GLU A 83 -0.80 -16.58 6.99
C GLU A 83 -1.31 -17.13 8.36
N LEU A 84 -1.69 -16.23 9.27
CA LEU A 84 -2.10 -16.61 10.64
C LEU A 84 -3.49 -17.25 10.68
N PHE A 85 -4.35 -16.97 9.71
CA PHE A 85 -5.75 -17.41 9.67
C PHE A 85 -6.08 -18.09 8.35
N PRO A 86 -5.54 -19.30 8.09
CA PRO A 86 -5.69 -19.96 6.80
C PRO A 86 -7.15 -20.34 6.46
N ASP A 87 -7.98 -20.51 7.46
CA ASP A 87 -9.39 -20.89 7.31
C ASP A 87 -10.36 -19.69 7.33
N ASP A 88 -9.87 -18.49 7.72
CA ASP A 88 -10.69 -17.29 7.83
C ASP A 88 -9.83 -16.03 7.56
N GLU A 89 -9.68 -15.67 6.30
CA GLU A 89 -8.88 -14.53 5.87
C GLU A 89 -9.27 -13.26 6.62
N ARG A 90 -8.28 -12.61 7.22
CA ARG A 90 -8.43 -11.38 7.98
C ARG A 90 -7.31 -10.41 7.64
N LEU A 91 -7.58 -9.13 7.76
CA LEU A 91 -6.50 -8.15 7.72
C LEU A 91 -5.59 -8.37 8.93
N VAL A 92 -4.35 -8.76 8.67
CA VAL A 92 -3.30 -8.82 9.69
C VAL A 92 -2.48 -7.54 9.63
N LEU A 93 -2.36 -6.87 10.78
CA LEU A 93 -1.53 -5.70 10.99
C LEU A 93 -0.45 -6.05 12.01
N ASN A 94 0.80 -6.03 11.59
CA ASN A 94 1.97 -6.25 12.43
C ASN A 94 3.01 -5.17 12.11
N THR A 95 3.37 -4.39 13.13
CA THR A 95 4.41 -3.33 13.05
C THR A 95 5.69 -3.72 13.76
N ARG A 96 5.83 -4.96 14.19
CA ARG A 96 6.95 -5.45 15.00
C ARG A 96 7.82 -6.45 14.24
N GLU A 97 7.26 -7.13 13.25
CA GLU A 97 7.88 -8.17 12.43
C GLU A 97 7.35 -8.03 11.00
N LEU A 98 8.23 -7.89 10.04
CA LEU A 98 7.87 -7.54 8.68
C LEU A 98 8.62 -8.41 7.67
N ASP A 99 7.97 -8.79 6.59
CA ASP A 99 8.59 -9.19 5.34
C ASP A 99 8.63 -8.02 4.33
N CYS A 100 9.16 -8.24 3.14
CA CYS A 100 9.30 -7.15 2.16
C CYS A 100 7.96 -6.57 1.71
N THR A 101 6.91 -7.38 1.64
CA THR A 101 5.57 -6.95 1.23
C THR A 101 4.88 -6.17 2.34
N THR A 102 4.86 -6.73 3.55
CA THR A 102 4.23 -6.10 4.70
C THR A 102 4.94 -4.81 5.13
N TYR A 103 6.28 -4.75 4.95
CA TYR A 103 7.05 -3.53 5.15
C TYR A 103 6.59 -2.40 4.20
N VAL A 104 6.52 -2.69 2.90
CA VAL A 104 6.04 -1.70 1.92
C VAL A 104 4.59 -1.31 2.21
N ASP A 105 3.72 -2.26 2.52
CA ASP A 105 2.32 -2.01 2.85
C ASP A 105 2.17 -1.03 4.04
N VAL A 106 2.92 -1.25 5.11
CA VAL A 106 2.86 -0.38 6.31
C VAL A 106 3.35 1.02 5.99
N VAL A 107 4.47 1.16 5.26
CA VAL A 107 5.02 2.46 4.86
C VAL A 107 4.05 3.21 3.96
N VAL A 108 3.46 2.54 2.97
CA VAL A 108 2.47 3.13 2.05
C VAL A 108 1.25 3.62 2.80
N ALA A 109 0.67 2.78 3.68
CA ALA A 109 -0.53 3.14 4.43
C ALA A 109 -0.30 4.36 5.33
N LEU A 110 0.83 4.41 6.06
CA LEU A 110 1.21 5.56 6.89
C LEU A 110 1.37 6.84 6.05
N THR A 111 2.07 6.73 4.92
CA THR A 111 2.31 7.87 4.03
C THR A 111 1.02 8.44 3.46
N LEU A 112 0.14 7.57 2.95
CA LEU A 112 -1.14 7.99 2.36
C LEU A 112 -2.08 8.59 3.40
N CYS A 113 -2.16 8.01 4.60
CA CYS A 113 -2.92 8.59 5.71
C CYS A 113 -2.37 9.97 6.10
N HIS A 114 -1.05 10.09 6.25
CA HIS A 114 -0.42 11.37 6.58
C HIS A 114 -0.72 12.46 5.54
N ARG A 115 -0.57 12.15 4.24
CA ARG A 115 -0.86 13.10 3.14
C ARG A 115 -2.31 13.60 3.13
N ARG A 116 -3.25 12.78 3.63
CA ARG A 116 -4.67 13.15 3.77
C ARG A 116 -5.03 13.78 5.11
N GLY A 117 -4.05 13.95 6.03
CA GLY A 117 -4.31 14.45 7.38
C GLY A 117 -5.09 13.48 8.26
N GLU A 118 -5.07 12.20 7.96
CA GLU A 118 -5.71 11.13 8.71
C GLU A 118 -4.80 10.73 9.89
N THR A 119 -5.34 10.74 11.11
CA THR A 119 -4.56 10.55 12.35
C THR A 119 -5.06 9.40 13.20
N THR A 120 -6.16 8.75 12.82
CA THR A 120 -6.77 7.70 13.61
C THR A 120 -6.34 6.30 13.16
N PHE A 121 -6.31 5.36 14.11
CA PHE A 121 -6.05 3.95 13.81
C PHE A 121 -7.08 3.35 12.84
N ALA A 122 -8.35 3.74 12.94
CA ALA A 122 -9.41 3.25 12.05
C ALA A 122 -9.18 3.69 10.60
N GLN A 123 -8.73 4.92 10.36
CA GLN A 123 -8.38 5.41 9.02
C GLN A 123 -7.19 4.63 8.43
N TYR A 124 -6.19 4.34 9.24
CA TYR A 124 -5.07 3.50 8.83
C TYR A 124 -5.50 2.08 8.47
N VAL A 125 -6.33 1.44 9.30
CA VAL A 125 -6.88 0.10 9.02
C VAL A 125 -7.66 0.12 7.71
N HIS A 126 -8.49 1.13 7.48
CA HIS A 126 -9.21 1.30 6.22
C HIS A 126 -8.26 1.43 5.03
N GLN A 127 -7.22 2.27 5.13
CA GLN A 127 -6.21 2.41 4.06
C GLN A 127 -5.50 1.10 3.77
N LEU A 128 -5.12 0.34 4.80
CA LEU A 128 -4.45 -0.95 4.64
C LEU A 128 -5.37 -2.00 3.97
N HIS A 129 -6.66 -1.98 4.26
CA HIS A 129 -7.66 -2.79 3.55
C HIS A 129 -7.71 -2.42 2.06
N GLN A 130 -7.83 -1.14 1.74
CA GLN A 130 -7.92 -0.65 0.37
C GLN A 130 -6.74 -1.07 -0.49
N GLN A 131 -5.53 -1.08 0.04
CA GLN A 131 -4.34 -1.39 -0.74
C GLN A 131 -3.98 -2.88 -0.82
N ARG A 132 -4.45 -3.71 0.12
CA ARG A 132 -4.06 -5.13 0.23
C ARG A 132 -5.06 -6.09 -0.40
N TYR A 133 -6.33 -5.69 -0.48
CA TYR A 133 -7.42 -6.52 -1.00
C TYR A 133 -8.07 -5.90 -2.22
N TRP A 134 -8.49 -6.73 -3.16
CA TRP A 134 -9.24 -6.28 -4.33
C TRP A 134 -10.45 -5.43 -3.92
N ASP A 135 -10.55 -4.22 -4.47
CA ASP A 135 -11.59 -3.23 -4.12
C ASP A 135 -11.71 -2.95 -2.61
N GLY A 136 -10.63 -3.17 -1.84
CA GLY A 136 -10.63 -3.01 -0.38
C GLY A 136 -11.54 -3.97 0.36
N LYS A 137 -11.84 -5.15 -0.20
CA LYS A 137 -12.77 -6.12 0.41
C LYS A 137 -12.04 -7.40 0.79
N CYS A 138 -11.99 -7.67 2.10
CA CYS A 138 -11.49 -8.93 2.62
C CYS A 138 -12.63 -9.98 2.60
N ASP A 139 -12.64 -10.82 1.57
CA ASP A 139 -13.63 -11.87 1.33
C ASP A 139 -12.94 -13.18 0.92
N GLY A 140 -12.34 -13.85 1.91
CA GLY A 140 -11.55 -15.05 1.73
C GLY A 140 -10.17 -14.80 1.10
N TYR A 141 -9.33 -15.82 1.14
CA TYR A 141 -7.94 -15.77 0.72
C TYR A 141 -7.70 -15.21 -0.69
N PRO A 142 -8.51 -15.55 -1.74
CA PRO A 142 -8.32 -15.02 -3.08
C PRO A 142 -8.63 -13.52 -3.24
N SER A 143 -9.26 -12.89 -2.24
CA SER A 143 -9.50 -11.44 -2.26
C SER A 143 -8.24 -10.64 -1.92
N ARG A 144 -7.25 -11.25 -1.25
CA ARG A 144 -5.94 -10.64 -1.02
C ARG A 144 -5.18 -10.55 -2.35
N ILE A 145 -4.51 -9.44 -2.58
CA ILE A 145 -3.69 -9.24 -3.78
C ILE A 145 -2.34 -9.94 -3.55
N HIS A 146 -2.10 -11.03 -4.31
CA HIS A 146 -0.95 -11.90 -4.09
C HIS A 146 0.27 -11.56 -4.96
N TYR A 147 0.07 -10.97 -6.15
CA TYR A 147 1.14 -10.58 -7.07
C TYR A 147 1.33 -9.07 -7.08
N PHE A 148 2.57 -8.62 -7.02
CA PHE A 148 2.85 -7.20 -6.92
C PHE A 148 2.43 -6.42 -8.17
N SER A 149 2.44 -7.05 -9.35
CA SER A 149 1.89 -6.44 -10.57
C SER A 149 0.38 -6.17 -10.47
N ASP A 150 -0.36 -7.00 -9.76
CA ASP A 150 -1.77 -6.78 -9.46
C ASP A 150 -1.95 -5.68 -8.39
N TRP A 151 -1.05 -5.66 -7.39
CA TRP A 151 -1.01 -4.58 -6.41
C TRP A 151 -0.81 -3.22 -7.09
N ILE A 152 0.14 -3.11 -8.03
CA ILE A 152 0.35 -1.89 -8.81
C ILE A 152 -0.91 -1.53 -9.61
N ARG A 153 -1.53 -2.50 -10.27
CA ARG A 153 -2.73 -2.29 -11.09
C ARG A 153 -3.88 -1.73 -10.27
N ASP A 154 -4.20 -2.35 -9.14
CA ASP A 154 -5.32 -1.96 -8.31
C ASP A 154 -5.08 -0.65 -7.58
N ASN A 155 -3.89 -0.48 -6.97
CA ASN A 155 -3.52 0.77 -6.30
C ASN A 155 -3.37 1.96 -7.26
N SER A 156 -3.04 1.71 -8.54
CA SER A 156 -3.07 2.76 -9.57
C SER A 156 -4.49 3.15 -9.96
N ARG A 157 -5.41 2.18 -10.06
CA ARG A 157 -6.84 2.41 -10.30
C ARG A 157 -7.48 3.21 -9.16
N LEU A 158 -7.11 2.92 -7.91
CA LEU A 158 -7.56 3.64 -6.72
C LEU A 158 -6.91 5.04 -6.57
N GLY A 159 -5.91 5.36 -7.37
CA GLY A 159 -5.23 6.65 -7.33
C GLY A 159 -4.16 6.78 -6.24
N TYR A 160 -3.75 5.70 -5.60
CA TYR A 160 -2.75 5.70 -4.52
C TYR A 160 -1.31 5.69 -5.02
N ALA A 161 -1.08 5.06 -6.16
CA ALA A 161 0.25 4.92 -6.75
C ALA A 161 0.19 5.01 -8.27
N SER A 162 1.34 5.12 -8.90
CA SER A 162 1.49 4.97 -10.35
C SER A 162 2.82 4.31 -10.68
N GLU A 163 2.83 3.41 -11.65
CA GLU A 163 4.06 2.85 -12.16
C GLU A 163 4.78 3.87 -13.04
N VAL A 164 6.04 4.14 -12.71
CA VAL A 164 6.90 5.02 -13.51
C VAL A 164 7.56 4.19 -14.60
N GLN A 165 7.19 4.44 -15.84
CA GLN A 165 7.78 3.79 -17.00
C GLN A 165 7.68 4.69 -18.25
N ALA A 166 8.65 4.56 -19.15
CA ALA A 166 8.69 5.32 -20.39
C ALA A 166 9.33 4.49 -21.50
N PRO A 167 8.99 4.70 -22.79
CA PRO A 167 9.61 4.01 -23.92
C PRO A 167 11.00 4.59 -24.28
N ARG A 168 11.78 4.99 -23.28
CA ARG A 168 13.11 5.61 -23.39
C ARG A 168 13.96 5.27 -22.15
N PRO A 169 15.28 5.46 -22.22
CA PRO A 169 16.16 5.29 -21.06
C PRO A 169 15.64 6.04 -19.82
N PRO A 170 15.83 5.47 -18.63
CA PRO A 170 16.52 4.21 -18.35
C PRO A 170 15.66 2.93 -18.49
N PHE A 171 14.36 3.03 -18.87
CA PHE A 171 13.41 1.90 -18.98
C PHE A 171 13.57 1.15 -20.32
N SER A 172 14.77 0.60 -20.57
CA SER A 172 15.15 0.04 -21.86
C SER A 172 14.79 -1.42 -22.06
N ALA A 173 14.36 -2.14 -21.03
CA ALA A 173 13.99 -3.55 -21.11
C ALA A 173 12.49 -3.76 -20.86
N ILE A 174 11.97 -4.90 -21.33
CA ILE A 174 10.57 -5.30 -21.19
C ILE A 174 10.52 -6.67 -20.51
N GLN A 175 9.77 -6.75 -19.41
CA GLN A 175 9.34 -7.99 -18.80
C GLN A 175 8.01 -8.40 -19.42
N THR A 176 7.93 -9.61 -20.02
CA THR A 176 6.66 -10.25 -20.37
C THR A 176 6.34 -11.25 -19.27
N LEU A 177 5.24 -11.05 -18.58
CA LEU A 177 4.87 -11.87 -17.42
C LEU A 177 4.46 -13.28 -17.85
N LYS A 178 4.90 -14.27 -17.10
CA LYS A 178 4.43 -15.65 -17.11
C LYS A 178 4.22 -16.08 -15.67
N VAL A 179 3.03 -15.82 -15.15
CA VAL A 179 2.69 -15.95 -13.72
C VAL A 179 1.87 -17.20 -13.51
N ASN A 180 2.36 -18.09 -12.64
CA ASN A 180 1.68 -19.34 -12.27
C ASN A 180 2.28 -19.98 -11.00
N TYR A 181 3.00 -19.22 -10.18
CA TYR A 181 3.75 -19.78 -9.04
C TYR A 181 2.82 -20.42 -8.01
N MET A 182 1.75 -19.74 -7.61
CA MET A 182 0.85 -20.23 -6.58
C MET A 182 0.10 -21.48 -7.02
N THR A 183 -0.39 -21.51 -8.27
CA THR A 183 -1.10 -22.69 -8.81
C THR A 183 -0.17 -23.88 -9.04
N GLN A 184 1.13 -23.66 -9.31
CA GLN A 184 2.11 -24.73 -9.45
C GLN A 184 2.64 -25.24 -8.09
N HIS A 185 2.53 -24.45 -7.03
CA HIS A 185 3.07 -24.76 -5.71
C HIS A 185 2.03 -24.56 -4.58
N PRO A 186 0.79 -25.06 -4.72
CA PRO A 186 -0.28 -24.75 -3.77
C PRO A 186 0.04 -25.18 -2.34
N LYS A 187 0.79 -26.26 -2.17
CA LYS A 187 1.23 -26.77 -0.85
C LYS A 187 2.19 -25.87 -0.09
N GLN A 188 2.75 -24.85 -0.76
CA GLN A 188 3.57 -23.83 -0.09
C GLN A 188 2.73 -22.74 0.58
N TYR A 189 1.42 -22.72 0.32
CA TYR A 189 0.47 -21.75 0.84
C TYR A 189 -0.57 -22.49 1.68
N VAL A 190 -0.52 -22.31 3.00
CA VAL A 190 -1.37 -23.07 3.95
C VAL A 190 -2.86 -22.93 3.60
N SER A 191 -3.29 -21.73 3.20
CA SER A 191 -4.70 -21.51 2.79
C SER A 191 -5.07 -22.26 1.52
N LEU A 192 -4.17 -22.39 0.53
CA LEU A 192 -4.44 -23.15 -0.69
C LEU A 192 -4.37 -24.66 -0.49
N ASP A 193 -3.51 -25.12 0.42
CA ASP A 193 -3.40 -26.54 0.78
C ASP A 193 -4.67 -27.02 1.51
N ARG A 194 -5.23 -26.18 2.39
CA ARG A 194 -6.47 -26.47 3.13
C ARG A 194 -7.74 -26.27 2.32
N HIS A 195 -7.74 -25.27 1.42
CA HIS A 195 -8.88 -24.81 0.65
C HIS A 195 -8.59 -24.84 -0.86
N PRO A 196 -8.50 -26.04 -1.45
CA PRO A 196 -8.22 -26.19 -2.88
C PRO A 196 -9.28 -25.56 -3.79
N GLU A 197 -10.48 -25.27 -3.26
CA GLU A 197 -11.55 -24.54 -3.95
C GLU A 197 -11.16 -23.09 -4.29
N TYR A 198 -10.10 -22.53 -3.70
CA TYR A 198 -9.56 -21.22 -4.05
C TYR A 198 -8.71 -21.23 -5.34
N LEU A 199 -8.16 -22.40 -5.71
CA LEU A 199 -7.26 -22.53 -6.86
C LEU A 199 -7.84 -22.03 -8.19
N PRO A 200 -9.11 -22.27 -8.54
CA PRO A 200 -9.69 -21.73 -9.78
C PRO A 200 -9.63 -20.20 -9.85
N THR A 201 -9.85 -19.51 -8.72
CA THR A 201 -9.81 -18.04 -8.66
C THR A 201 -8.38 -17.54 -8.78
N ILE A 202 -7.42 -18.13 -8.06
CA ILE A 202 -5.99 -17.79 -8.18
C ILE A 202 -5.50 -18.05 -9.61
N ALA A 203 -5.85 -19.19 -10.23
CA ALA A 203 -5.48 -19.49 -11.59
C ALA A 203 -6.04 -18.48 -12.61
N ARG A 204 -7.23 -17.94 -12.37
CA ARG A 204 -7.79 -16.86 -13.19
C ARG A 204 -6.95 -15.59 -13.05
N GLN A 205 -6.62 -15.16 -11.82
CA GLN A 205 -5.78 -13.98 -11.55
C GLN A 205 -4.40 -14.12 -12.23
N GLU A 206 -3.75 -15.27 -12.10
CA GLU A 206 -2.47 -15.57 -12.76
C GLU A 206 -2.57 -15.50 -14.30
N ARG A 207 -3.65 -16.03 -14.88
CA ARG A 207 -3.89 -15.91 -16.34
C ARG A 207 -4.11 -14.48 -16.79
N GLU A 208 -4.79 -13.66 -16.00
CA GLU A 208 -5.01 -12.23 -16.30
C GLU A 208 -3.72 -11.41 -16.30
N LEU A 209 -2.72 -11.82 -15.53
CA LEU A 209 -1.38 -11.20 -15.53
C LEU A 209 -0.50 -11.73 -16.65
N THR A 210 -0.61 -13.02 -16.99
CA THR A 210 0.26 -13.67 -17.98
C THR A 210 0.11 -13.02 -19.35
N GLY A 211 1.24 -12.75 -20.02
CA GLY A 211 1.31 -12.07 -21.30
C GLY A 211 1.38 -10.55 -21.22
N LYS A 212 1.08 -9.94 -20.08
CA LYS A 212 1.25 -8.50 -19.91
C LYS A 212 2.72 -8.11 -19.95
N LYS A 213 2.99 -6.90 -20.45
CA LYS A 213 4.34 -6.40 -20.68
C LYS A 213 4.55 -5.13 -19.87
N PHE A 214 5.67 -5.08 -19.14
CA PHE A 214 6.06 -3.95 -18.32
C PHE A 214 7.49 -3.55 -18.64
N ARG A 215 7.74 -2.24 -18.73
CA ARG A 215 9.10 -1.72 -18.90
C ARG A 215 9.78 -1.66 -17.53
N TYR A 216 11.09 -1.92 -17.53
CA TYR A 216 11.89 -1.85 -16.32
C TYR A 216 13.27 -1.30 -16.61
N ILE A 217 13.99 -0.86 -15.58
CA ILE A 217 15.38 -0.42 -15.62
C ILE A 217 16.26 -1.64 -15.40
N PRO A 218 17.03 -2.09 -16.41
CA PRO A 218 17.95 -3.22 -16.24
C PRO A 218 19.06 -2.90 -15.23
N THR A 219 19.54 -3.92 -14.52
CA THR A 219 20.63 -3.80 -13.53
C THR A 219 21.86 -3.05 -14.07
N ALA A 220 22.23 -3.26 -15.32
CA ALA A 220 23.36 -2.59 -15.95
C ALA A 220 23.19 -1.08 -16.07
N GLN A 221 21.95 -0.60 -16.15
CA GLN A 221 21.62 0.84 -16.29
C GLN A 221 21.37 1.55 -14.95
N LEU A 222 21.41 0.86 -13.82
CA LEU A 222 21.35 1.47 -12.50
C LEU A 222 22.68 2.16 -12.16
N LEU A 223 22.88 3.32 -12.76
CA LEU A 223 24.07 4.16 -12.61
C LEU A 223 23.68 5.45 -11.90
N ASN A 224 24.66 6.09 -11.24
CA ASN A 224 24.48 7.40 -10.64
C ASN A 224 24.55 8.50 -11.72
N THR A 225 23.50 8.59 -12.55
CA THR A 225 23.39 9.56 -13.66
C THR A 225 22.13 10.39 -13.52
N GLU A 226 22.11 11.58 -14.13
CA GLU A 226 20.91 12.43 -14.16
C GLU A 226 19.69 11.71 -14.74
N THR A 227 19.88 10.88 -15.75
CA THR A 227 18.80 10.07 -16.37
C THR A 227 18.14 9.13 -15.36
N VAL A 228 18.93 8.43 -14.53
CA VAL A 228 18.39 7.52 -13.52
C VAL A 228 17.82 8.30 -12.34
N ARG A 229 18.48 9.38 -11.89
CA ARG A 229 17.97 10.28 -10.85
C ARG A 229 16.64 10.94 -11.24
N GLY A 230 16.47 11.30 -12.50
CA GLY A 230 15.20 11.83 -13.00
C GLY A 230 14.07 10.80 -13.14
N ALA A 231 14.42 9.52 -13.21
CA ALA A 231 13.45 8.41 -13.31
C ALA A 231 13.06 7.81 -11.95
N VAL A 232 14.02 7.69 -11.03
CA VAL A 232 13.85 7.10 -9.69
C VAL A 232 14.10 8.18 -8.65
N HIS A 233 13.11 8.44 -7.81
CA HIS A 233 13.21 9.43 -6.75
C HIS A 233 13.28 8.75 -5.37
N ASP A 234 13.78 9.50 -4.39
CA ASP A 234 13.66 9.10 -2.99
C ASP A 234 12.21 8.75 -2.65
N GLY A 235 12.02 7.65 -1.93
CA GLY A 235 10.69 7.19 -1.52
C GLY A 235 9.89 6.44 -2.59
N ASP A 236 10.38 6.28 -3.82
CA ASP A 236 9.75 5.39 -4.79
C ASP A 236 9.80 3.94 -4.29
N ILE A 237 8.74 3.18 -4.53
CA ILE A 237 8.73 1.73 -4.27
C ILE A 237 9.50 1.05 -5.40
N ILE A 238 10.39 0.15 -5.03
CA ILE A 238 11.19 -0.67 -5.94
C ILE A 238 10.63 -2.09 -5.95
N GLY A 239 10.23 -2.59 -7.14
CA GLY A 239 9.96 -4.00 -7.37
C GLY A 239 11.11 -4.64 -8.15
N ILE A 240 11.81 -5.61 -7.55
CA ILE A 240 12.92 -6.31 -8.20
C ILE A 240 12.38 -7.30 -9.21
N VAL A 241 12.60 -7.01 -10.49
CA VAL A 241 12.24 -7.86 -11.63
C VAL A 241 13.06 -9.13 -11.61
N THR A 242 12.39 -10.27 -11.80
CA THR A 242 13.03 -11.58 -11.74
C THR A 242 12.77 -12.43 -12.99
N GLN A 243 13.73 -13.34 -13.28
CA GLN A 243 13.53 -14.43 -14.22
C GLN A 243 13.17 -15.76 -13.53
N ALA A 244 12.91 -15.75 -12.20
CA ALA A 244 12.44 -16.94 -11.49
C ALA A 244 11.09 -17.39 -12.09
N PRO A 245 10.92 -18.69 -12.41
CA PRO A 245 9.71 -19.17 -13.04
C PRO A 245 8.45 -18.88 -12.22
N GLY A 246 7.41 -18.41 -12.88
CA GLY A 246 6.08 -18.22 -12.27
C GLY A 246 5.91 -16.97 -11.45
N LEU A 247 6.95 -16.16 -11.21
CA LEU A 247 6.91 -14.92 -10.43
C LEU A 247 6.97 -13.68 -11.34
N ASP A 248 6.36 -12.60 -10.88
CA ASP A 248 6.47 -11.27 -11.49
C ASP A 248 7.60 -10.44 -10.88
N ILE A 249 7.63 -10.32 -9.55
CA ILE A 249 8.59 -9.57 -8.74
C ILE A 249 9.13 -10.50 -7.65
N ALA A 250 10.43 -10.41 -7.37
CA ALA A 250 11.09 -11.26 -6.38
C ALA A 250 11.23 -10.61 -5.00
N HIS A 251 11.24 -9.28 -4.93
CA HIS A 251 11.48 -8.55 -3.70
C HIS A 251 11.05 -7.09 -3.82
N LEU A 252 10.75 -6.45 -2.69
CA LEU A 252 10.29 -5.07 -2.61
C LEU A 252 11.17 -4.27 -1.65
N GLY A 253 11.26 -2.97 -1.90
CA GLY A 253 11.90 -2.01 -1.03
C GLY A 253 11.55 -0.56 -1.40
N ILE A 254 12.14 0.38 -0.69
CA ILE A 254 11.96 1.82 -0.89
C ILE A 254 13.28 2.41 -1.38
N ALA A 255 13.24 3.18 -2.46
CA ALA A 255 14.39 3.85 -3.06
C ALA A 255 14.94 4.94 -2.14
N VAL A 256 16.25 4.98 -2.01
CA VAL A 256 16.97 6.08 -1.34
C VAL A 256 18.25 6.39 -2.07
N TRP A 257 18.50 7.66 -2.35
CA TRP A 257 19.72 8.12 -2.99
C TRP A 257 20.77 8.50 -1.97
N HIS A 258 21.98 7.95 -2.16
CA HIS A 258 23.21 8.35 -1.47
C HIS A 258 24.17 9.00 -2.49
N ASP A 259 25.31 9.50 -2.02
CA ASP A 259 26.31 10.14 -2.88
C ASP A 259 26.91 9.18 -3.91
N ASP A 260 27.09 7.91 -3.53
CA ASP A 260 27.63 6.85 -4.38
C ASP A 260 26.60 6.21 -5.32
N GLY A 261 25.31 6.43 -5.12
CA GLY A 261 24.28 5.93 -6.01
C GLY A 261 22.91 5.65 -5.38
N LEU A 262 22.09 4.90 -6.10
CA LEU A 262 20.80 4.45 -5.63
C LEU A 262 20.97 3.26 -4.69
N HIS A 263 20.37 3.35 -3.51
CA HIS A 263 20.25 2.31 -2.49
C HIS A 263 18.79 1.92 -2.29
N MET A 264 18.53 1.03 -1.34
CA MET A 264 17.19 0.56 -1.00
C MET A 264 17.07 0.38 0.51
N ILE A 265 15.90 0.71 1.04
CA ILE A 265 15.49 0.30 2.38
C ILE A 265 14.51 -0.86 2.21
N ASP A 266 14.80 -2.01 2.81
CA ASP A 266 13.96 -3.19 2.69
C ASP A 266 13.91 -4.04 3.96
N ALA A 267 12.88 -4.88 4.08
CA ALA A 267 12.91 -5.96 5.05
C ALA A 267 13.73 -7.11 4.45
N SER A 268 15.00 -7.19 4.85
CA SER A 268 15.99 -8.08 4.27
C SER A 268 15.92 -9.49 4.84
N SER A 269 15.52 -10.47 4.03
CA SER A 269 15.53 -11.88 4.42
C SER A 269 16.95 -12.42 4.71
N LEU A 270 17.98 -11.80 4.12
CA LEU A 270 19.37 -12.17 4.33
C LEU A 270 19.92 -11.60 5.64
N GLN A 271 19.64 -10.33 5.92
CA GLN A 271 20.09 -9.65 7.15
C GLN A 271 19.13 -9.88 8.33
N LYS A 272 17.99 -10.57 8.09
CA LYS A 272 16.96 -10.91 9.09
C LYS A 272 16.33 -9.70 9.80
N LYS A 273 16.37 -8.54 9.16
CA LYS A 273 15.81 -7.28 9.71
C LYS A 273 15.53 -6.26 8.60
N VAL A 274 14.77 -5.22 8.94
CA VAL A 274 14.65 -4.03 8.09
C VAL A 274 15.96 -3.26 8.10
N VAL A 275 16.49 -2.96 6.94
CA VAL A 275 17.79 -2.29 6.75
C VAL A 275 17.73 -1.23 5.65
N GLU A 276 18.54 -0.21 5.79
CA GLU A 276 18.97 0.64 4.69
C GLU A 276 20.26 0.01 4.15
N GLU A 277 20.21 -0.55 2.93
CA GLU A 277 21.31 -1.33 2.35
C GLU A 277 22.56 -0.47 2.19
N THR A 278 23.71 -0.97 2.65
CA THR A 278 24.99 -0.25 2.63
C THR A 278 25.70 -0.27 1.28
N ILE A 279 25.19 -1.07 0.34
CA ILE A 279 25.71 -1.18 -1.02
C ILE A 279 24.68 -0.62 -2.00
N THR A 280 25.15 -0.11 -3.15
CA THR A 280 24.23 0.38 -4.16
C THR A 280 23.28 -0.72 -4.64
N LEU A 281 22.07 -0.33 -5.06
CA LEU A 281 21.07 -1.25 -5.60
C LEU A 281 21.61 -2.05 -6.79
N LYS A 282 22.47 -1.45 -7.62
CA LYS A 282 23.17 -2.16 -8.69
C LYS A 282 24.01 -3.32 -8.15
N GLN A 283 24.86 -3.05 -7.13
CA GLN A 283 25.68 -4.08 -6.49
C GLN A 283 24.83 -5.16 -5.81
N TYR A 284 23.74 -4.73 -5.17
CA TYR A 284 22.77 -5.62 -4.56
C TYR A 284 22.16 -6.60 -5.57
N LEU A 285 21.70 -6.12 -6.74
CA LEU A 285 21.12 -6.95 -7.79
C LEU A 285 22.14 -7.87 -8.45
N GLN A 286 23.38 -7.42 -8.65
CA GLN A 286 24.46 -8.23 -9.21
C GLN A 286 24.79 -9.50 -8.38
N ARG A 287 24.50 -9.47 -7.08
CA ARG A 287 24.67 -10.62 -6.19
C ARG A 287 23.49 -11.61 -6.22
N ARG A 288 22.46 -11.35 -7.03
CA ARG A 288 21.24 -12.17 -7.13
C ARG A 288 21.06 -12.74 -8.52
N LYS A 289 21.24 -14.07 -8.64
CA LYS A 289 21.26 -14.81 -9.90
C LYS A 289 20.06 -14.52 -10.84
N ASN A 290 18.87 -14.31 -10.26
CA ASN A 290 17.64 -14.18 -11.01
C ASN A 290 17.16 -12.72 -11.15
N ALA A 291 17.86 -11.73 -10.57
CA ALA A 291 17.47 -10.34 -10.66
C ALA A 291 17.86 -9.75 -12.04
N LEU A 292 16.90 -9.14 -12.70
CA LEU A 292 17.07 -8.53 -14.02
C LEU A 292 17.20 -7.00 -13.96
N GLY A 293 16.57 -6.37 -12.98
CA GLY A 293 16.49 -4.93 -12.82
C GLY A 293 15.34 -4.55 -11.90
N ILE A 294 14.81 -3.34 -12.07
CA ILE A 294 13.76 -2.81 -11.20
C ILE A 294 12.59 -2.22 -12.00
N ARG A 295 11.38 -2.39 -11.46
CA ARG A 295 10.21 -1.57 -11.74
C ARG A 295 10.09 -0.52 -10.64
N VAL A 296 9.58 0.66 -11.00
CA VAL A 296 9.53 1.83 -10.12
C VAL A 296 8.07 2.26 -9.95
N ILE A 297 7.63 2.40 -8.72
CA ILE A 297 6.26 2.78 -8.40
C ILE A 297 6.29 4.00 -7.47
N ARG A 298 5.55 5.05 -7.84
CA ARG A 298 5.50 6.32 -7.11
C ARG A 298 4.16 6.52 -6.46
N LEU A 299 4.15 6.87 -5.17
CA LEU A 299 2.94 7.26 -4.46
C LEU A 299 2.46 8.64 -4.92
N LYS A 300 1.14 8.79 -5.02
CA LYS A 300 0.48 10.04 -5.41
C LYS A 300 0.10 10.89 -4.21
#